data_aa6cf35b9a953b7b94d8721b9f58e31a
#
_entry.id   aa6cf35b9a953b7b94d8721b9f58e31a
#
_cell.length_a   1.000
_cell.length_b   1.000
_cell.length_c   1.000
_cell.angle_alpha   90.00
_cell.angle_beta   90.00
_cell.angle_gamma   90.00
#
_symmetry.space_group_name_H-M   'P 1'
#
loop_
_entity.id
_entity.type
_entity.pdbx_description
1 polymer ?
#
loop_
_entity_poly.entity_id
_entity_poly.type
_entity_poly.pdbx_seq_one_letter_code
_entity_poly.pdbx_strand_id
1 'polypeptide(L)'
;MARKKKKNNKYYYAFVAIVLIIVILVAILDYNFRFGIVNWDEIFISETESEKESQKVNVAGQIGNLTVTFIDVGQGDAILINFPDGTNMLVDAGENGSEDELEEHLIVNGEKLVLDYVVATHTDSDHIGAMDYVYENYTVKYSYRPYVKFSGASSFPEGFKNEGYTPKASNTYKNYLNGVANEGTENVFFTDSTDINVLVETETETIEYKVDFVMPYAKTVEGFKDFSDSNDFSSVMIIEFAGRKIMLTGDMEKDAEAKFVDYYTLNPEGVNLLDCDVLKVAHHGSATSSTSAFLDLIKPEHSVISCGVCHGTYMHPREEALNNLIGVSSKIYRTDLQGTVTLVITPSGEMSFTTQTHEFDEYLLNSAEELEQLNMKEEIKTFKTNL
;
A
#
# COMPACT_ATOMS: atom_id res chain seq x y z
N MET A 1 38.62 -53.79 -58.54
CA MET A 1 37.60 -52.75 -58.27
C MET A 1 37.30 -52.71 -56.78
N ALA A 2 37.82 -51.75 -56.11
CA ALA A 2 37.61 -51.60 -54.64
C ALA A 2 36.40 -50.70 -54.34
N ARG A 3 35.38 -51.30 -53.75
CA ARG A 3 34.19 -50.57 -53.27
C ARG A 3 34.54 -49.75 -52.01
N LYS A 4 34.63 -48.43 -52.12
CA LYS A 4 34.73 -47.53 -50.97
C LYS A 4 33.42 -47.61 -50.14
N LYS A 5 33.50 -48.13 -48.91
CA LYS A 5 32.40 -48.04 -47.92
C LYS A 5 32.15 -46.54 -47.57
N LYS A 6 30.95 -46.02 -47.89
CA LYS A 6 30.46 -44.74 -47.35
C LYS A 6 30.33 -44.89 -45.83
N LYS A 7 31.25 -44.32 -45.08
CA LYS A 7 31.11 -44.17 -43.61
C LYS A 7 29.89 -43.34 -43.31
N ASN A 8 29.02 -43.89 -42.48
CA ASN A 8 27.77 -43.28 -42.08
C ASN A 8 28.06 -41.99 -41.23
N ASN A 9 27.89 -40.79 -41.82
CA ASN A 9 28.09 -39.48 -41.15
C ASN A 9 26.96 -39.13 -40.16
N LYS A 10 26.07 -40.06 -39.85
CA LYS A 10 24.92 -39.84 -38.97
C LYS A 10 25.34 -39.30 -37.60
N TYR A 11 26.39 -39.83 -37.00
CA TYR A 11 26.92 -39.35 -35.72
C TYR A 11 27.60 -37.99 -35.82
N TYR A 12 28.22 -37.68 -36.94
CA TYR A 12 28.80 -36.37 -37.20
C TYR A 12 27.69 -35.29 -37.25
N TYR A 13 26.61 -35.51 -37.99
CA TYR A 13 25.50 -34.56 -38.07
C TYR A 13 24.76 -34.43 -36.74
N ALA A 14 24.61 -35.52 -35.97
CA ALA A 14 24.05 -35.47 -34.63
C ALA A 14 24.93 -34.64 -33.66
N PHE A 15 26.25 -34.82 -33.72
CA PHE A 15 27.19 -34.06 -32.94
C PHE A 15 27.15 -32.56 -33.29
N VAL A 16 27.16 -32.22 -34.60
CA VAL A 16 27.05 -30.84 -35.08
C VAL A 16 25.72 -30.20 -34.62
N ALA A 17 24.61 -30.94 -34.66
CA ALA A 17 23.31 -30.44 -34.18
C ALA A 17 23.32 -30.16 -32.66
N ILE A 18 23.91 -31.02 -31.85
CA ILE A 18 24.06 -30.83 -30.41
C ILE A 18 24.91 -29.59 -30.11
N VAL A 19 26.05 -29.44 -30.82
CA VAL A 19 26.91 -28.25 -30.62
C VAL A 19 26.18 -26.98 -31.01
N LEU A 20 25.40 -26.96 -32.09
CA LEU A 20 24.59 -25.81 -32.48
C LEU A 20 23.52 -25.47 -31.45
N ILE A 21 22.85 -26.47 -30.87
CA ILE A 21 21.87 -26.24 -29.80
C ILE A 21 22.55 -25.63 -28.58
N ILE A 22 23.70 -26.14 -28.18
CA ILE A 22 24.47 -25.58 -27.05
C ILE A 22 24.87 -24.10 -27.32
N VAL A 23 25.36 -23.81 -28.53
CA VAL A 23 25.73 -22.42 -28.91
C VAL A 23 24.53 -21.50 -28.90
N ILE A 24 23.37 -21.98 -29.37
CA ILE A 24 22.13 -21.19 -29.32
C ILE A 24 21.70 -20.93 -27.85
N LEU A 25 21.74 -21.95 -27.00
CA LEU A 25 21.41 -21.84 -25.58
C LEU A 25 22.35 -20.88 -24.88
N VAL A 26 23.67 -20.94 -25.15
CA VAL A 26 24.66 -20.01 -24.59
C VAL A 26 24.39 -18.59 -25.09
N ALA A 27 24.03 -18.41 -26.36
CA ALA A 27 23.72 -17.11 -26.92
C ALA A 27 22.42 -16.53 -26.33
N ILE A 28 21.41 -17.35 -26.05
CA ILE A 28 20.19 -16.95 -25.39
C ILE A 28 20.49 -16.55 -23.92
N LEU A 29 21.32 -17.32 -23.23
CA LEU A 29 21.75 -16.99 -21.85
C LEU A 29 22.56 -15.69 -21.80
N ASP A 30 23.53 -15.50 -22.73
CA ASP A 30 24.32 -14.26 -22.81
C ASP A 30 23.45 -13.06 -23.18
N TYR A 31 22.49 -13.25 -24.09
CA TYR A 31 21.51 -12.21 -24.44
C TYR A 31 20.65 -11.81 -23.23
N ASN A 32 20.07 -12.79 -22.53
CA ASN A 32 19.28 -12.52 -21.34
C ASN A 32 20.09 -11.86 -20.23
N PHE A 33 21.35 -12.28 -20.03
CA PHE A 33 22.26 -11.67 -19.05
C PHE A 33 22.64 -10.23 -19.40
N ARG A 34 22.93 -9.93 -20.69
CA ARG A 34 23.31 -8.58 -21.13
C ARG A 34 22.14 -7.58 -21.18
N PHE A 35 20.95 -8.05 -21.45
CA PHE A 35 19.76 -7.21 -21.60
C PHE A 35 18.79 -7.27 -20.43
N GLY A 36 19.17 -7.94 -19.33
CA GLY A 36 18.38 -7.96 -18.10
C GLY A 36 16.99 -8.57 -18.24
N ILE A 37 16.75 -9.39 -19.28
CA ILE A 37 15.44 -10.02 -19.53
C ILE A 37 15.13 -11.09 -18.48
N VAL A 38 16.16 -11.66 -17.87
CA VAL A 38 16.05 -12.58 -16.72
C VAL A 38 17.10 -12.14 -15.71
N ASN A 39 16.65 -11.63 -14.58
CA ASN A 39 17.52 -11.37 -13.43
C ASN A 39 17.74 -12.70 -12.70
N TRP A 40 18.88 -13.32 -12.94
CA TRP A 40 19.21 -14.61 -12.33
C TRP A 40 19.37 -14.51 -10.81
N ASP A 41 19.70 -13.34 -10.28
CA ASP A 41 19.78 -13.14 -8.85
C ASP A 41 18.38 -13.24 -8.20
N GLU A 42 17.31 -12.81 -8.88
CA GLU A 42 15.94 -13.00 -8.42
C GLU A 42 15.49 -14.46 -8.47
N ILE A 43 15.92 -15.22 -9.48
CA ILE A 43 15.57 -16.66 -9.61
C ILE A 43 16.29 -17.52 -8.57
N PHE A 44 17.49 -17.14 -8.14
CA PHE A 44 18.27 -17.89 -7.16
C PHE A 44 18.17 -17.33 -5.72
N ILE A 45 17.59 -16.14 -5.53
CA ILE A 45 17.31 -15.56 -4.21
C ILE A 45 15.98 -16.09 -3.63
N SER A 46 15.13 -16.74 -4.44
CA SER A 46 13.82 -17.25 -3.99
C SER A 46 13.86 -18.40 -2.98
N GLU A 47 15.02 -18.84 -2.50
CA GLU A 47 15.14 -19.91 -1.51
C GLU A 47 15.87 -19.53 -0.21
N THR A 48 16.08 -18.25 0.02
CA THR A 48 16.36 -17.77 1.37
C THR A 48 15.41 -16.63 1.68
N GLU A 49 14.11 -16.91 1.83
CA GLU A 49 13.36 -16.21 2.85
C GLU A 49 14.16 -16.42 4.14
N SER A 50 15.03 -15.48 4.45
CA SER A 50 15.40 -15.31 5.83
C SER A 50 14.08 -14.92 6.49
N GLU A 51 13.44 -15.89 7.16
CA GLU A 51 12.41 -15.56 8.13
C GLU A 51 13.00 -14.42 8.95
N LYS A 52 12.55 -13.18 8.71
CA LYS A 52 12.92 -12.08 9.57
C LYS A 52 12.50 -12.52 10.95
N GLU A 53 13.44 -12.63 11.85
CA GLU A 53 13.17 -13.01 13.23
C GLU A 53 12.18 -11.98 13.79
N SER A 54 10.97 -12.45 14.10
CA SER A 54 9.91 -11.57 14.63
C SER A 54 10.39 -10.90 15.90
N GLN A 55 10.20 -9.60 16.00
CA GLN A 55 10.51 -8.85 17.20
C GLN A 55 9.58 -9.33 18.33
N LYS A 56 10.13 -9.76 19.45
CA LYS A 56 9.33 -10.22 20.60
C LYS A 56 9.02 -9.07 21.53
N VAL A 57 7.75 -8.85 21.80
CA VAL A 57 7.25 -7.85 22.74
C VAL A 57 6.40 -8.52 23.81
N ASN A 58 6.78 -8.32 25.07
CA ASN A 58 6.02 -8.82 26.21
C ASN A 58 5.05 -7.74 26.71
N VAL A 59 3.77 -8.04 26.72
CA VAL A 59 2.73 -7.15 27.23
C VAL A 59 2.16 -7.68 28.54
N ALA A 60 1.83 -6.77 29.45
CA ALA A 60 1.20 -7.14 30.73
C ALA A 60 -0.31 -7.30 30.54
N GLY A 61 -0.87 -8.43 30.99
CA GLY A 61 -2.30 -8.68 30.95
C GLY A 61 -2.74 -9.42 29.68
N GLN A 62 -3.73 -8.90 28.98
CA GLN A 62 -4.26 -9.47 27.73
C GLN A 62 -3.65 -8.80 26.51
N ILE A 63 -3.54 -9.54 25.43
CA ILE A 63 -3.17 -8.99 24.12
C ILE A 63 -4.27 -8.02 23.66
N GLY A 64 -3.86 -6.83 23.20
CA GLY A 64 -4.77 -5.80 22.71
C GLY A 64 -5.43 -6.17 21.39
N ASN A 65 -6.41 -5.37 20.99
CA ASN A 65 -6.98 -5.42 19.65
C ASN A 65 -6.07 -4.70 18.66
N LEU A 66 -6.14 -5.08 17.39
CA LEU A 66 -5.73 -4.21 16.31
C LEU A 66 -6.87 -3.24 16.00
N THR A 67 -6.59 -1.95 16.01
CA THR A 67 -7.57 -0.91 15.66
C THR A 67 -7.06 -0.11 14.48
N VAL A 68 -7.86 0.03 13.42
CA VAL A 68 -7.55 0.85 12.25
C VAL A 68 -8.64 1.91 12.11
N THR A 69 -8.23 3.17 12.22
CA THR A 69 -9.12 4.33 12.15
C THR A 69 -8.83 5.10 10.87
N PHE A 70 -9.76 5.09 9.94
CA PHE A 70 -9.77 5.89 8.72
C PHE A 70 -10.39 7.24 9.07
N ILE A 71 -9.55 8.23 9.31
CA ILE A 71 -9.95 9.55 9.79
C ILE A 71 -10.61 10.33 8.65
N ASP A 72 -11.75 10.95 8.91
CA ASP A 72 -12.39 11.86 7.96
C ASP A 72 -11.65 13.21 7.95
N VAL A 73 -10.69 13.33 7.08
CA VAL A 73 -9.93 14.57 6.80
C VAL A 73 -10.48 15.32 5.57
N GLY A 74 -11.70 14.99 5.15
CA GLY A 74 -12.21 15.45 3.86
C GLY A 74 -11.58 14.69 2.70
N GLN A 75 -11.15 15.43 1.65
CA GLN A 75 -10.41 14.80 0.54
C GLN A 75 -9.00 14.48 0.99
N GLY A 76 -8.64 13.20 0.95
CA GLY A 76 -7.31 12.74 1.34
C GLY A 76 -7.32 11.50 2.23
N ASP A 77 -6.15 11.05 2.61
CA ASP A 77 -5.96 9.92 3.51
C ASP A 77 -5.29 10.35 4.82
N ALA A 78 -5.84 9.87 5.94
CA ALA A 78 -5.17 9.82 7.23
C ALA A 78 -5.67 8.57 7.97
N ILE A 79 -4.76 7.65 8.28
CA ILE A 79 -5.14 6.37 8.88
C ILE A 79 -4.28 6.12 10.11
N LEU A 80 -4.93 6.05 11.28
CA LEU A 80 -4.25 5.71 12.53
C LEU A 80 -4.44 4.22 12.83
N ILE A 81 -3.34 3.51 13.03
CA ILE A 81 -3.32 2.09 13.36
C ILE A 81 -2.76 1.96 14.78
N ASN A 82 -3.52 1.34 15.68
CA ASN A 82 -3.04 0.96 17.00
C ASN A 82 -2.86 -0.56 17.04
N PHE A 83 -1.62 -0.99 17.22
CA PHE A 83 -1.25 -2.39 17.25
C PHE A 83 -1.52 -3.03 18.63
N PRO A 84 -1.63 -4.37 18.69
CA PRO A 84 -2.00 -5.09 19.92
C PRO A 84 -0.95 -5.01 21.03
N ASP A 85 0.26 -4.58 20.74
CA ASP A 85 1.36 -4.37 21.69
C ASP A 85 1.41 -2.93 22.26
N GLY A 86 0.50 -2.06 21.79
CA GLY A 86 0.41 -0.67 22.19
C GLY A 86 1.26 0.29 21.33
N THR A 87 2.00 -0.21 20.34
CA THR A 87 2.63 0.64 19.32
C THR A 87 1.60 1.18 18.35
N ASN A 88 1.93 2.22 17.60
CA ASN A 88 1.02 2.84 16.66
C ASN A 88 1.71 3.25 15.37
N MET A 89 0.89 3.42 14.32
CA MET A 89 1.33 3.88 13.00
C MET A 89 0.33 4.90 12.47
N LEU A 90 0.83 6.05 12.02
CA LEU A 90 0.05 6.99 11.23
C LEU A 90 0.44 6.83 9.75
N VAL A 91 -0.53 6.51 8.91
CA VAL A 91 -0.36 6.41 7.45
C VAL A 91 -1.06 7.60 6.83
N ASP A 92 -0.29 8.48 6.20
CA ASP A 92 -0.72 9.77 5.68
C ASP A 92 -1.35 10.70 6.75
N ALA A 93 -1.60 11.95 6.38
CA ALA A 93 -2.06 12.99 7.32
C ALA A 93 -3.05 13.98 6.69
N GLY A 94 -3.60 13.66 5.52
CA GLY A 94 -4.53 14.54 4.81
C GLY A 94 -3.89 15.78 4.20
N GLU A 95 -4.75 16.70 3.74
CA GLU A 95 -4.33 18.00 3.24
C GLU A 95 -3.84 18.92 4.37
N ASN A 96 -3.15 19.97 3.98
CA ASN A 96 -2.87 21.09 4.89
C ASN A 96 -4.20 21.75 5.32
N GLY A 97 -4.48 21.75 6.61
CA GLY A 97 -5.76 22.15 7.19
C GLY A 97 -6.51 21.02 7.91
N SER A 98 -5.95 19.77 7.89
CA SER A 98 -6.51 18.62 8.59
C SER A 98 -5.99 18.46 10.03
N GLU A 99 -5.33 19.46 10.56
CA GLU A 99 -4.66 19.39 11.86
C GLU A 99 -5.65 19.14 13.01
N ASP A 100 -6.82 19.76 12.98
CA ASP A 100 -7.85 19.61 14.02
C ASP A 100 -8.40 18.17 14.03
N GLU A 101 -8.69 17.59 12.86
CA GLU A 101 -9.16 16.20 12.70
C GLU A 101 -8.10 15.20 13.18
N LEU A 102 -6.82 15.46 12.89
CA LEU A 102 -5.72 14.66 13.37
C LEU A 102 -5.60 14.73 14.90
N GLU A 103 -5.69 15.92 15.51
CA GLU A 103 -5.60 16.09 16.95
C GLU A 103 -6.67 15.30 17.71
N GLU A 104 -7.90 15.22 17.18
CA GLU A 104 -8.99 14.44 17.79
C GLU A 104 -8.60 12.97 18.00
N HIS A 105 -7.70 12.42 17.17
CA HIS A 105 -7.26 11.03 17.22
C HIS A 105 -5.85 10.83 17.77
N LEU A 106 -4.99 11.85 17.68
CA LEU A 106 -3.60 11.76 18.11
C LEU A 106 -3.38 12.29 19.55
N ILE A 107 -4.44 12.81 20.20
CA ILE A 107 -4.42 13.18 21.61
C ILE A 107 -5.33 12.25 22.41
N VAL A 108 -4.74 11.44 23.27
CA VAL A 108 -5.46 10.47 24.10
C VAL A 108 -5.35 10.90 25.57
N ASN A 109 -6.50 11.07 26.25
CA ASN A 109 -6.58 11.55 27.64
C ASN A 109 -5.83 12.88 27.90
N GLY A 110 -5.75 13.74 26.88
CA GLY A 110 -5.05 15.04 26.95
C GLY A 110 -3.52 14.96 26.73
N GLU A 111 -3.00 13.78 26.43
CA GLU A 111 -1.59 13.54 26.14
C GLU A 111 -1.41 13.27 24.64
N LYS A 112 -0.40 13.88 24.01
CA LYS A 112 -0.02 13.62 22.63
C LYS A 112 0.57 12.20 22.50
N LEU A 113 0.16 11.46 21.49
CA LEU A 113 0.77 10.17 21.18
C LEU A 113 2.23 10.35 20.79
N VAL A 114 3.06 9.39 21.17
CA VAL A 114 4.34 9.14 20.52
C VAL A 114 4.07 8.23 19.34
N LEU A 115 4.33 8.69 18.13
CA LEU A 115 4.12 7.90 16.92
C LEU A 115 5.32 6.98 16.70
N ASP A 116 5.08 5.67 16.81
CA ASP A 116 6.14 4.69 16.57
C ASP A 116 6.53 4.68 15.10
N TYR A 117 5.54 4.74 14.22
CA TYR A 117 5.73 4.75 12.77
C TYR A 117 4.87 5.85 12.13
N VAL A 118 5.46 6.60 11.20
CA VAL A 118 4.75 7.50 10.30
C VAL A 118 5.08 7.09 8.88
N VAL A 119 4.06 6.86 8.07
CA VAL A 119 4.18 6.39 6.68
C VAL A 119 3.60 7.44 5.75
N ALA A 120 4.39 7.97 4.83
CA ALA A 120 3.90 8.72 3.69
C ALA A 120 3.76 7.77 2.51
N THR A 121 2.54 7.49 2.05
CA THR A 121 2.32 6.54 0.95
C THR A 121 2.93 7.03 -0.36
N HIS A 122 2.71 8.30 -0.68
CA HIS A 122 3.28 8.99 -1.83
C HIS A 122 3.42 10.50 -1.55
N THR A 123 3.59 11.34 -2.58
CA THR A 123 4.04 12.73 -2.38
C THR A 123 2.98 13.79 -2.63
N ASP A 124 1.71 13.43 -2.78
CA ASP A 124 0.65 14.36 -3.10
C ASP A 124 0.08 15.05 -1.86
N SER A 125 -0.49 16.24 -2.04
CA SER A 125 -0.80 17.14 -0.94
C SER A 125 -1.94 16.66 -0.05
N ASP A 126 -2.86 15.90 -0.58
CA ASP A 126 -3.97 15.31 0.15
C ASP A 126 -3.59 14.06 0.97
N HIS A 127 -2.29 13.72 0.97
CA HIS A 127 -1.69 12.67 1.81
C HIS A 127 -0.64 13.21 2.77
N ILE A 128 0.23 14.09 2.28
CA ILE A 128 1.34 14.62 3.10
C ILE A 128 1.18 16.08 3.48
N GLY A 129 -0.01 16.67 3.25
CA GLY A 129 -0.26 18.09 3.47
C GLY A 129 -0.03 18.53 4.89
N ALA A 130 -0.56 17.80 5.86
CA ALA A 130 -0.40 18.09 7.28
C ALA A 130 0.76 17.33 7.94
N MET A 131 1.62 16.64 7.17
CA MET A 131 2.74 15.89 7.73
C MET A 131 3.79 16.80 8.41
N ASP A 132 4.03 17.99 7.91
CA ASP A 132 4.94 18.94 8.56
C ASP A 132 4.42 19.31 9.96
N TYR A 133 3.10 19.53 10.13
CA TYR A 133 2.48 19.71 11.43
C TYR A 133 2.70 18.49 12.36
N VAL A 134 2.57 17.25 11.83
CA VAL A 134 2.81 16.03 12.61
C VAL A 134 4.25 16.00 13.13
N TYR A 135 5.25 16.24 12.28
CA TYR A 135 6.66 16.24 12.69
C TYR A 135 7.03 17.43 13.60
N GLU A 136 6.33 18.55 13.52
CA GLU A 136 6.55 19.70 14.41
C GLU A 136 5.92 19.52 15.79
N ASN A 137 4.87 18.72 15.91
CA ASN A 137 4.05 18.64 17.11
C ASN A 137 4.07 17.31 17.85
N TYR A 138 4.52 16.23 17.21
CA TYR A 138 4.54 14.88 17.76
C TYR A 138 5.94 14.29 17.68
N THR A 139 6.29 13.44 18.65
CA THR A 139 7.53 12.65 18.57
C THR A 139 7.32 11.46 17.65
N VAL A 140 8.14 11.33 16.61
CA VAL A 140 8.08 10.27 15.61
C VAL A 140 9.37 9.44 15.69
N LYS A 141 9.25 8.11 15.88
CA LYS A 141 10.43 7.23 15.99
C LYS A 141 10.97 6.81 14.62
N TYR A 142 10.07 6.33 13.73
CA TYR A 142 10.43 5.87 12.40
C TYR A 142 9.55 6.55 11.34
N SER A 143 10.17 7.04 10.28
CA SER A 143 9.50 7.67 9.14
C SER A 143 9.74 6.84 7.88
N TYR A 144 8.66 6.31 7.32
CA TYR A 144 8.67 5.54 6.08
C TYR A 144 8.17 6.42 4.94
N ARG A 145 8.88 6.41 3.81
CA ARG A 145 8.53 7.26 2.68
C ARG A 145 8.84 6.63 1.31
N PRO A 146 8.15 7.08 0.25
CA PRO A 146 8.42 6.60 -1.10
C PRO A 146 9.82 7.01 -1.57
N TYR A 147 10.42 6.20 -2.43
CA TYR A 147 11.73 6.46 -3.04
C TYR A 147 11.62 7.50 -4.17
N VAL A 148 11.15 8.68 -3.82
CA VAL A 148 10.95 9.83 -4.70
C VAL A 148 11.91 10.94 -4.29
N LYS A 149 12.71 11.44 -5.25
CA LYS A 149 13.66 12.53 -4.97
C LYS A 149 13.01 13.90 -5.08
N PHE A 150 13.43 14.82 -4.23
CA PHE A 150 13.08 16.23 -4.40
C PHE A 150 13.91 16.87 -5.51
N SER A 151 13.27 17.50 -6.50
CA SER A 151 13.95 18.14 -7.64
C SER A 151 14.24 19.63 -7.47
N GLY A 152 13.86 20.22 -6.32
CA GLY A 152 14.09 21.65 -6.03
C GLY A 152 15.51 21.98 -5.56
N ALA A 153 15.85 23.27 -5.57
CA ALA A 153 17.15 23.80 -5.14
C ALA A 153 17.25 23.98 -3.61
N SER A 154 16.90 22.95 -2.82
CA SER A 154 16.96 23.00 -1.35
C SER A 154 18.20 22.27 -0.83
N SER A 155 18.73 22.76 0.31
CA SER A 155 19.86 22.16 1.01
C SER A 155 19.35 21.17 2.08
N PHE A 156 18.76 20.08 1.65
CA PHE A 156 18.44 18.99 2.57
C PHE A 156 19.69 18.18 2.93
N PRO A 157 19.68 17.48 4.06
CA PRO A 157 20.69 16.48 4.37
C PRO A 157 20.82 15.44 3.24
N GLU A 158 21.99 14.82 3.16
CA GLU A 158 22.24 13.73 2.21
C GLU A 158 21.23 12.60 2.47
N GLY A 159 20.72 11.99 1.42
CA GLY A 159 19.67 10.96 1.49
C GLY A 159 18.22 11.48 1.40
N PHE A 160 18.02 12.80 1.53
CA PHE A 160 16.66 13.35 1.47
C PHE A 160 16.26 13.87 0.10
N LYS A 161 17.19 14.38 -0.72
CA LYS A 161 16.83 15.02 -2.00
C LYS A 161 17.38 14.31 -3.23
N ASN A 162 18.46 13.56 -3.09
CA ASN A 162 19.19 13.01 -4.24
C ASN A 162 18.85 11.55 -4.51
N GLU A 163 18.07 10.92 -3.64
CA GLU A 163 17.66 9.53 -3.75
C GLU A 163 16.21 9.42 -4.21
N GLY A 164 15.96 8.55 -5.17
CA GLY A 164 14.64 8.28 -5.72
C GLY A 164 14.60 8.24 -7.23
N TYR A 165 13.50 7.74 -7.75
CA TYR A 165 13.29 7.61 -9.20
C TYR A 165 12.65 8.84 -9.79
N THR A 166 11.43 9.16 -9.43
CA THR A 166 10.68 10.27 -10.00
C THR A 166 10.92 11.55 -9.22
N PRO A 167 11.41 12.63 -9.87
CA PRO A 167 11.60 13.88 -9.17
C PRO A 167 10.29 14.62 -8.95
N LYS A 168 10.02 15.04 -7.71
CA LYS A 168 8.88 15.88 -7.33
C LYS A 168 9.38 17.25 -6.83
N ALA A 169 8.73 18.32 -7.25
CA ALA A 169 9.10 19.70 -6.92
C ALA A 169 7.89 20.47 -6.38
N SER A 170 7.22 19.94 -5.35
CA SER A 170 6.14 20.66 -4.66
C SER A 170 6.64 21.28 -3.35
N ASN A 171 5.99 22.36 -2.92
CA ASN A 171 6.27 22.96 -1.61
C ASN A 171 5.84 22.01 -0.49
N THR A 172 4.74 21.29 -0.65
CA THR A 172 4.25 20.30 0.29
C THR A 172 5.30 19.21 0.53
N TYR A 173 5.84 18.62 -0.54
CA TYR A 173 6.89 17.61 -0.40
C TYR A 173 8.18 18.17 0.23
N LYS A 174 8.49 19.43 -0.07
CA LYS A 174 9.61 20.13 0.58
C LYS A 174 9.38 20.30 2.08
N ASN A 175 8.19 20.71 2.50
CA ASN A 175 7.84 20.92 3.91
C ASN A 175 7.89 19.59 4.67
N TYR A 176 7.30 18.54 4.11
CA TYR A 176 7.39 17.18 4.64
C TYR A 176 8.85 16.75 4.88
N LEU A 177 9.73 16.87 3.86
CA LEU A 177 11.14 16.52 4.00
C LEU A 177 11.88 17.35 5.05
N ASN A 178 11.51 18.62 5.23
CA ASN A 178 12.04 19.45 6.30
C ASN A 178 11.58 18.93 7.68
N GLY A 179 10.31 18.55 7.82
CA GLY A 179 9.76 17.96 9.03
C GLY A 179 10.54 16.72 9.45
N VAL A 180 10.66 15.75 8.55
CA VAL A 180 11.43 14.51 8.78
C VAL A 180 12.89 14.80 9.17
N ALA A 181 13.55 15.74 8.48
CA ALA A 181 14.94 16.07 8.74
C ALA A 181 15.15 16.79 10.09
N ASN A 182 14.20 17.63 10.50
CA ASN A 182 14.29 18.40 11.73
C ASN A 182 14.00 17.56 12.98
N GLU A 183 13.07 16.63 12.91
CA GLU A 183 12.74 15.73 14.02
C GLU A 183 13.90 14.74 14.33
N GLY A 184 14.77 14.50 13.35
CA GLY A 184 15.88 13.55 13.52
C GLY A 184 15.41 12.09 13.56
N THR A 185 14.23 11.85 13.06
CA THR A 185 13.59 10.54 12.92
C THR A 185 14.40 9.62 12.02
N GLU A 186 14.42 8.34 12.31
CA GLU A 186 15.00 7.36 11.39
C GLU A 186 14.18 7.32 10.09
N ASN A 187 14.82 7.73 8.99
CA ASN A 187 14.19 7.84 7.69
C ASN A 187 14.41 6.55 6.89
N VAL A 188 13.33 5.88 6.57
CA VAL A 188 13.32 4.58 5.92
C VAL A 188 12.61 4.67 4.57
N PHE A 189 13.20 4.08 3.54
CA PHE A 189 12.52 3.88 2.25
C PHE A 189 11.82 2.53 2.24
N PHE A 190 10.68 2.45 1.57
CA PHE A 190 9.99 1.18 1.37
C PHE A 190 10.87 0.19 0.62
N THR A 191 11.16 -0.94 1.24
CA THR A 191 11.91 -2.05 0.66
C THR A 191 11.47 -3.35 1.33
N ASP A 192 11.79 -4.50 0.76
CA ASP A 192 11.51 -5.81 1.36
C ASP A 192 12.12 -5.97 2.77
N SER A 193 13.10 -5.10 3.11
CA SER A 193 13.72 -5.12 4.44
C SER A 193 13.01 -4.26 5.46
N THR A 194 11.94 -3.55 5.08
CA THR A 194 11.21 -2.63 5.96
C THR A 194 9.97 -3.24 6.60
N ASP A 195 9.61 -4.48 6.27
CA ASP A 195 8.47 -5.16 6.86
C ASP A 195 8.59 -5.26 8.38
N ILE A 196 7.47 -5.15 9.06
CA ILE A 196 7.37 -5.20 10.51
C ILE A 196 6.74 -6.53 10.90
N ASN A 197 7.46 -7.34 11.68
CA ASN A 197 6.96 -8.61 12.20
C ASN A 197 7.11 -8.59 13.72
N VAL A 198 6.00 -8.65 14.45
CA VAL A 198 6.01 -8.58 15.90
C VAL A 198 5.25 -9.76 16.48
N LEU A 199 5.91 -10.45 17.40
CA LEU A 199 5.35 -11.51 18.22
C LEU A 199 4.98 -10.93 19.59
N VAL A 200 3.69 -10.74 19.83
CA VAL A 200 3.17 -10.21 21.09
C VAL A 200 2.95 -11.37 22.05
N GLU A 201 3.66 -11.36 23.17
CA GLU A 201 3.62 -12.44 24.15
C GLU A 201 3.05 -11.95 25.50
N THR A 202 2.20 -12.77 26.10
CA THR A 202 1.77 -12.66 27.50
C THR A 202 2.21 -13.91 28.26
N GLU A 203 1.85 -14.03 29.53
CA GLU A 203 2.14 -15.27 30.29
C GLU A 203 1.43 -16.51 29.71
N THR A 204 0.33 -16.33 28.97
CA THR A 204 -0.56 -17.42 28.55
C THR A 204 -0.82 -17.48 27.04
N GLU A 205 -0.52 -16.42 26.30
CA GLU A 205 -0.88 -16.29 24.91
C GLU A 205 0.26 -15.66 24.11
N THR A 206 0.33 -16.03 22.86
CA THR A 206 1.25 -15.45 21.87
C THR A 206 0.49 -15.25 20.57
N ILE A 207 0.56 -14.05 19.98
CA ILE A 207 -0.02 -13.73 18.68
C ILE A 207 0.97 -12.89 17.88
N GLU A 208 1.01 -13.11 16.58
CA GLU A 208 1.85 -12.35 15.66
C GLU A 208 1.00 -11.32 14.92
N TYR A 209 1.58 -10.13 14.68
CA TYR A 209 1.10 -9.24 13.64
C TYR A 209 2.23 -8.88 12.68
N LYS A 210 1.86 -8.59 11.43
CA LYS A 210 2.80 -8.25 10.35
C LYS A 210 2.33 -7.00 9.62
N VAL A 211 3.29 -6.24 9.14
CA VAL A 211 3.08 -5.19 8.15
C VAL A 211 4.07 -5.43 7.02
N ASP A 212 3.56 -5.90 5.89
CA ASP A 212 4.36 -6.20 4.71
C ASP A 212 4.20 -5.07 3.69
N PHE A 213 5.33 -4.47 3.28
CA PHE A 213 5.34 -3.46 2.23
C PHE A 213 5.50 -4.16 0.88
N VAL A 214 4.40 -4.33 0.18
CA VAL A 214 4.35 -5.10 -1.07
C VAL A 214 4.56 -4.26 -2.34
N MET A 215 4.44 -2.93 -2.25
CA MET A 215 4.74 -1.99 -3.34
C MET A 215 5.06 -0.58 -2.81
N PRO A 216 5.80 0.26 -3.58
CA PRO A 216 6.71 -0.13 -4.63
C PRO A 216 8.00 -0.69 -4.06
N TYR A 217 8.57 -1.71 -4.68
CA TYR A 217 9.92 -2.17 -4.33
C TYR A 217 10.94 -1.17 -4.87
N ALA A 218 11.37 -0.24 -4.05
CA ALA A 218 12.15 0.92 -4.46
C ALA A 218 13.48 0.61 -5.18
N LYS A 219 14.02 -0.60 -5.00
CA LYS A 219 15.33 -0.98 -5.54
C LYS A 219 15.33 -2.29 -6.32
N THR A 220 14.31 -3.13 -6.21
CA THR A 220 14.29 -4.49 -6.74
C THR A 220 13.40 -4.67 -7.96
N VAL A 221 12.34 -3.88 -8.11
CA VAL A 221 11.43 -3.98 -9.26
C VAL A 221 11.77 -2.92 -10.30
N GLU A 222 12.57 -3.30 -11.28
CA GLU A 222 13.08 -2.39 -12.32
C GLU A 222 11.97 -1.66 -13.11
N GLY A 223 10.79 -2.27 -13.20
CA GLY A 223 9.65 -1.68 -13.90
C GLY A 223 9.00 -0.48 -13.21
N PHE A 224 9.19 -0.30 -11.89
CA PHE A 224 8.59 0.86 -11.19
C PHE A 224 9.29 2.18 -11.47
N LYS A 225 10.56 2.17 -11.86
CA LYS A 225 11.29 3.39 -12.27
C LYS A 225 10.69 4.07 -13.48
N ASP A 226 9.88 3.36 -14.26
CA ASP A 226 9.27 3.83 -15.49
C ASP A 226 7.90 4.49 -15.28
N PHE A 227 7.40 4.53 -14.06
CA PHE A 227 6.19 5.29 -13.74
C PHE A 227 6.44 6.79 -13.87
N SER A 228 5.47 7.48 -14.46
CA SER A 228 5.47 8.93 -14.63
C SER A 228 4.58 9.65 -13.64
N ASP A 229 3.58 8.97 -13.10
CA ASP A 229 2.67 9.49 -12.11
C ASP A 229 3.18 9.23 -10.69
N SER A 230 3.03 10.22 -9.79
CA SER A 230 3.42 10.07 -8.39
C SER A 230 2.55 9.05 -7.64
N ASN A 231 1.31 8.89 -8.07
CA ASN A 231 0.36 7.97 -7.47
C ASN A 231 0.78 6.51 -7.63
N ASP A 232 1.36 6.16 -8.77
CA ASP A 232 1.89 4.81 -9.02
C ASP A 232 3.10 4.43 -8.14
N PHE A 233 3.67 5.41 -7.41
CA PHE A 233 4.69 5.16 -6.37
C PHE A 233 4.09 4.98 -4.98
N SER A 234 2.78 4.92 -4.85
CA SER A 234 2.11 4.69 -3.57
C SER A 234 2.59 3.42 -2.90
N SER A 235 2.88 3.52 -1.61
CA SER A 235 3.12 2.34 -0.80
C SER A 235 1.86 1.50 -0.69
N VAL A 236 1.96 0.23 -1.05
CA VAL A 236 0.92 -0.75 -0.75
C VAL A 236 1.38 -1.59 0.42
N MET A 237 0.58 -1.64 1.46
CA MET A 237 0.88 -2.38 2.68
C MET A 237 -0.19 -3.43 2.94
N ILE A 238 0.22 -4.59 3.43
CA ILE A 238 -0.69 -5.61 3.96
C ILE A 238 -0.40 -5.74 5.46
N ILE A 239 -1.44 -5.53 6.27
CA ILE A 239 -1.40 -5.72 7.71
C ILE A 239 -2.11 -7.03 8.01
N GLU A 240 -1.41 -7.96 8.66
CA GLU A 240 -1.97 -9.23 9.05
C GLU A 240 -2.02 -9.35 10.58
N PHE A 241 -3.18 -9.68 11.12
CA PHE A 241 -3.40 -9.94 12.54
C PHE A 241 -4.55 -10.91 12.75
N ALA A 242 -4.36 -11.91 13.60
CA ALA A 242 -5.37 -12.90 13.97
C ALA A 242 -6.06 -13.57 12.76
N GLY A 243 -5.31 -13.80 11.68
CA GLY A 243 -5.81 -14.41 10.43
C GLY A 243 -6.63 -13.45 9.57
N ARG A 244 -6.64 -12.14 9.87
CA ARG A 244 -7.27 -11.09 9.07
C ARG A 244 -6.23 -10.27 8.36
N LYS A 245 -6.58 -9.80 7.15
CA LYS A 245 -5.71 -8.99 6.30
C LYS A 245 -6.36 -7.69 5.89
N ILE A 246 -5.63 -6.61 6.08
CA ILE A 246 -6.01 -5.26 5.68
C ILE A 246 -5.01 -4.80 4.64
N MET A 247 -5.48 -4.38 3.47
CA MET A 247 -4.64 -3.81 2.43
C MET A 247 -4.85 -2.30 2.35
N LEU A 248 -3.76 -1.54 2.49
CA LEU A 248 -3.73 -0.09 2.30
C LEU A 248 -2.98 0.20 1.01
N THR A 249 -3.59 0.92 0.09
CA THR A 249 -3.11 1.08 -1.29
C THR A 249 -2.65 2.49 -1.65
N GLY A 250 -2.80 3.46 -0.73
CA GLY A 250 -2.61 4.88 -1.07
C GLY A 250 -3.41 5.23 -2.31
N ASP A 251 -2.77 5.89 -3.26
CA ASP A 251 -3.38 6.31 -4.53
C ASP A 251 -2.89 5.51 -5.74
N MET A 252 -2.47 4.27 -5.52
CA MET A 252 -2.05 3.36 -6.59
C MET A 252 -3.04 3.36 -7.75
N GLU A 253 -2.56 3.67 -8.96
CA GLU A 253 -3.37 3.71 -10.16
C GLU A 253 -3.22 2.44 -11.02
N LYS A 254 -4.00 2.39 -12.08
CA LYS A 254 -4.12 1.21 -12.97
C LYS A 254 -2.81 0.68 -13.53
N ASP A 255 -1.80 1.55 -13.73
CA ASP A 255 -0.51 1.13 -14.29
C ASP A 255 0.30 0.34 -13.26
N ALA A 256 0.25 0.76 -11.99
CA ALA A 256 0.83 0.01 -10.87
C ALA A 256 -0.01 -1.22 -10.51
N GLU A 257 -1.37 -1.11 -10.52
CA GLU A 257 -2.26 -2.26 -10.33
C GLU A 257 -1.99 -3.35 -11.38
N ALA A 258 -1.80 -3.00 -12.65
CA ALA A 258 -1.50 -3.97 -13.69
C ALA A 258 -0.19 -4.71 -13.41
N LYS A 259 0.85 -4.01 -12.95
CA LYS A 259 2.13 -4.64 -12.57
C LYS A 259 1.99 -5.52 -11.33
N PHE A 260 1.19 -5.09 -10.37
CA PHE A 260 0.86 -5.89 -9.19
C PHE A 260 0.18 -7.21 -9.59
N VAL A 261 -0.86 -7.13 -10.43
CA VAL A 261 -1.58 -8.30 -10.96
C VAL A 261 -0.65 -9.22 -11.75
N ASP A 262 0.18 -8.67 -12.64
CA ASP A 262 1.14 -9.43 -13.43
C ASP A 262 2.14 -10.16 -12.53
N TYR A 263 2.71 -9.48 -11.53
CA TYR A 263 3.67 -10.07 -10.60
C TYR A 263 3.06 -11.26 -9.86
N TYR A 264 1.91 -11.12 -9.24
CA TYR A 264 1.30 -12.19 -8.45
C TYR A 264 0.68 -13.29 -9.33
N THR A 265 0.26 -12.99 -10.56
CA THR A 265 -0.18 -14.00 -11.52
C THR A 265 1.00 -14.89 -11.95
N LEU A 266 2.20 -14.33 -12.09
CA LEU A 266 3.41 -15.08 -12.41
C LEU A 266 4.00 -15.81 -11.20
N ASN A 267 3.66 -15.36 -9.96
CA ASN A 267 4.12 -15.95 -8.71
C ASN A 267 2.92 -16.45 -7.87
N PRO A 268 2.25 -17.53 -8.30
CA PRO A 268 0.99 -17.98 -7.71
C PRO A 268 1.12 -18.46 -6.25
N GLU A 269 2.33 -18.74 -5.77
CA GLU A 269 2.57 -19.08 -4.36
C GLU A 269 2.29 -17.90 -3.44
N GLY A 270 2.45 -16.66 -3.92
CA GLY A 270 2.11 -15.45 -3.20
C GLY A 270 0.63 -15.04 -3.26
N VAL A 271 -0.16 -15.60 -4.19
CA VAL A 271 -1.58 -15.21 -4.38
C VAL A 271 -2.42 -15.44 -3.12
N ASN A 272 -2.17 -16.52 -2.38
CA ASN A 272 -2.90 -16.79 -1.14
C ASN A 272 -2.65 -15.76 -0.02
N LEU A 273 -1.60 -14.92 -0.17
CA LEU A 273 -1.31 -13.82 0.75
C LEU A 273 -2.18 -12.60 0.46
N LEU A 274 -2.84 -12.54 -0.69
CA LEU A 274 -3.53 -11.36 -1.20
C LEU A 274 -5.03 -11.32 -0.90
N ASP A 275 -5.68 -12.47 -0.59
CA ASP A 275 -7.08 -12.43 -0.16
C ASP A 275 -7.18 -11.47 1.02
N CYS A 276 -7.81 -10.31 0.82
CA CYS A 276 -7.88 -9.29 1.84
C CYS A 276 -9.28 -9.18 2.43
N ASP A 277 -9.37 -9.11 3.76
CA ASP A 277 -10.65 -8.91 4.43
C ASP A 277 -11.11 -7.45 4.29
N VAL A 278 -10.16 -6.51 4.35
CA VAL A 278 -10.45 -5.06 4.31
C VAL A 278 -9.50 -4.35 3.35
N LEU A 279 -10.06 -3.61 2.40
CA LEU A 279 -9.32 -2.77 1.46
C LEU A 279 -9.53 -1.29 1.79
N LYS A 280 -8.45 -0.51 1.96
CA LYS A 280 -8.51 0.94 1.72
C LYS A 280 -8.46 1.15 0.21
N VAL A 281 -9.55 1.67 -0.33
CA VAL A 281 -9.72 1.85 -1.78
C VAL A 281 -8.73 2.88 -2.30
N ALA A 282 -8.03 2.54 -3.38
CA ALA A 282 -7.01 3.38 -3.97
C ALA A 282 -7.58 4.69 -4.53
N HIS A 283 -6.81 5.78 -4.39
CA HIS A 283 -7.05 7.08 -4.98
C HIS A 283 -8.50 7.57 -4.73
N HIS A 284 -8.97 7.42 -3.49
CA HIS A 284 -10.28 7.87 -3.01
C HIS A 284 -11.46 7.35 -3.84
N GLY A 285 -11.29 6.24 -4.56
CA GLY A 285 -12.28 5.71 -5.50
C GLY A 285 -12.26 6.41 -6.86
N SER A 286 -11.12 6.87 -7.35
CA SER A 286 -10.94 7.39 -8.71
C SER A 286 -11.28 6.35 -9.77
N ALA A 287 -11.70 6.79 -10.95
CA ALA A 287 -11.89 5.94 -12.13
C ALA A 287 -10.55 5.43 -12.72
N THR A 288 -9.42 5.95 -12.24
CA THR A 288 -8.08 5.51 -12.66
C THR A 288 -7.52 4.37 -11.83
N SER A 289 -8.26 3.92 -10.79
CA SER A 289 -7.86 2.92 -9.82
C SER A 289 -8.93 1.86 -9.61
N SER A 290 -8.66 0.88 -8.76
CA SER A 290 -9.59 -0.18 -8.34
C SER A 290 -10.15 -0.95 -9.55
N THR A 291 -9.23 -1.35 -10.46
CA THR A 291 -9.60 -2.12 -11.66
C THR A 291 -10.19 -3.48 -11.30
N SER A 292 -11.08 -3.98 -12.14
CA SER A 292 -11.69 -5.30 -11.92
C SER A 292 -10.63 -6.40 -11.80
N ALA A 293 -9.52 -6.34 -12.56
CA ALA A 293 -8.45 -7.32 -12.50
C ALA A 293 -7.74 -7.33 -11.14
N PHE A 294 -7.50 -6.16 -10.57
CA PHE A 294 -6.92 -6.03 -9.23
C PHE A 294 -7.90 -6.53 -8.17
N LEU A 295 -9.15 -6.09 -8.20
CA LEU A 295 -10.17 -6.48 -7.23
C LEU A 295 -10.50 -7.99 -7.30
N ASP A 296 -10.52 -8.59 -8.50
CA ASP A 296 -10.71 -10.04 -8.68
C ASP A 296 -9.55 -10.84 -8.06
N LEU A 297 -8.34 -10.25 -7.99
CA LEU A 297 -7.18 -10.88 -7.38
C LEU A 297 -7.25 -10.84 -5.85
N ILE A 298 -7.60 -9.67 -5.26
CA ILE A 298 -7.55 -9.45 -3.80
C ILE A 298 -8.87 -9.72 -3.08
N LYS A 299 -10.01 -9.69 -3.77
CA LYS A 299 -11.38 -10.02 -3.30
C LYS A 299 -11.76 -9.45 -1.94
N PRO A 300 -11.75 -8.14 -1.74
CA PRO A 300 -12.00 -7.55 -0.45
C PRO A 300 -13.44 -7.80 0.03
N GLU A 301 -13.59 -8.29 1.27
CA GLU A 301 -14.89 -8.43 1.93
C GLU A 301 -15.50 -7.08 2.28
N HIS A 302 -14.63 -6.16 2.73
CA HIS A 302 -14.96 -4.79 3.08
C HIS A 302 -14.04 -3.81 2.37
N SER A 303 -14.57 -2.66 1.98
CA SER A 303 -13.81 -1.59 1.34
C SER A 303 -14.09 -0.26 2.02
N VAL A 304 -13.05 0.47 2.38
CA VAL A 304 -13.15 1.82 2.96
C VAL A 304 -12.66 2.83 1.94
N ILE A 305 -13.48 3.82 1.64
CA ILE A 305 -13.15 4.93 0.76
C ILE A 305 -13.00 6.18 1.63
N SER A 306 -11.76 6.65 1.79
CA SER A 306 -11.52 8.00 2.35
C SER A 306 -11.70 9.00 1.22
N CYS A 307 -12.69 9.87 1.34
CA CYS A 307 -12.96 10.91 0.35
C CYS A 307 -13.77 12.04 1.00
N GLY A 308 -13.59 13.24 0.50
CA GLY A 308 -14.38 14.39 0.94
C GLY A 308 -15.70 14.54 0.20
N VAL A 309 -16.58 15.37 0.74
CA VAL A 309 -17.78 15.78 0.03
C VAL A 309 -17.38 16.46 -1.28
N CYS A 310 -17.87 15.91 -2.39
CA CYS A 310 -17.49 16.37 -3.73
C CYS A 310 -17.61 17.87 -3.91
N HIS A 311 -16.47 18.53 -4.10
CA HIS A 311 -16.39 19.93 -4.50
C HIS A 311 -15.53 20.08 -5.77
N GLY A 312 -16.07 20.72 -6.79
CA GLY A 312 -15.29 21.15 -7.95
C GLY A 312 -14.72 20.03 -8.81
N THR A 313 -13.41 19.91 -8.88
CA THR A 313 -12.71 19.07 -9.87
C THR A 313 -12.67 17.59 -9.46
N TYR A 314 -12.58 17.31 -8.16
CA TYR A 314 -12.48 15.95 -7.61
C TYR A 314 -13.89 15.43 -7.25
N MET A 315 -14.40 14.53 -8.06
CA MET A 315 -15.72 13.92 -7.87
C MET A 315 -15.56 12.45 -7.46
N HIS A 316 -14.80 12.21 -6.38
CA HIS A 316 -14.61 10.87 -5.84
C HIS A 316 -15.69 10.56 -4.78
N PRO A 317 -16.06 9.28 -4.65
CA PRO A 317 -15.71 8.17 -5.52
C PRO A 317 -16.45 8.22 -6.87
N ARG A 318 -15.82 7.67 -7.91
CA ARG A 318 -16.40 7.54 -9.24
C ARG A 318 -17.27 6.30 -9.35
N GLU A 319 -18.30 6.39 -10.18
CA GLU A 319 -19.23 5.29 -10.47
C GLU A 319 -18.49 4.02 -10.92
N GLU A 320 -17.42 4.17 -11.71
CA GLU A 320 -16.62 3.03 -12.19
C GLU A 320 -15.98 2.26 -11.03
N ALA A 321 -15.33 2.95 -10.08
CA ALA A 321 -14.75 2.32 -8.90
C ALA A 321 -15.80 1.64 -8.03
N LEU A 322 -16.95 2.31 -7.81
CA LEU A 322 -18.07 1.74 -7.05
C LEU A 322 -18.63 0.47 -7.72
N ASN A 323 -18.83 0.50 -9.04
CA ASN A 323 -19.29 -0.66 -9.81
C ASN A 323 -18.32 -1.85 -9.72
N ASN A 324 -17.01 -1.59 -9.76
CA ASN A 324 -15.99 -2.64 -9.64
C ASN A 324 -16.00 -3.26 -8.24
N LEU A 325 -16.14 -2.46 -7.17
CA LEU A 325 -16.25 -2.94 -5.79
C LEU A 325 -17.53 -3.77 -5.56
N ILE A 326 -18.64 -3.32 -6.10
CA ILE A 326 -19.92 -4.06 -6.08
C ILE A 326 -19.78 -5.37 -6.88
N GLY A 327 -19.06 -5.34 -7.99
CA GLY A 327 -18.81 -6.52 -8.83
C GLY A 327 -18.14 -7.67 -8.08
N VAL A 328 -17.29 -7.37 -7.10
CA VAL A 328 -16.67 -8.37 -6.20
C VAL A 328 -17.45 -8.56 -4.89
N SER A 329 -18.64 -7.98 -4.77
CA SER A 329 -19.51 -8.06 -3.58
C SER A 329 -18.88 -7.50 -2.30
N SER A 330 -18.01 -6.52 -2.42
CA SER A 330 -17.39 -5.84 -1.27
C SER A 330 -18.39 -4.92 -0.57
N LYS A 331 -18.40 -4.92 0.74
CA LYS A 331 -19.20 -4.00 1.55
C LYS A 331 -18.45 -2.67 1.71
N ILE A 332 -19.08 -1.57 1.28
CA ILE A 332 -18.42 -0.28 1.13
C ILE A 332 -18.75 0.65 2.30
N TYR A 333 -17.70 1.24 2.90
CA TYR A 333 -17.76 2.35 3.86
C TYR A 333 -17.15 3.60 3.22
N ARG A 334 -17.68 4.79 3.56
CA ARG A 334 -17.23 6.07 2.96
C ARG A 334 -17.14 7.15 4.02
N THR A 335 -16.00 7.83 4.11
CA THR A 335 -15.82 8.90 5.11
C THR A 335 -16.71 10.12 4.81
N ASP A 336 -16.95 10.47 3.55
CA ASP A 336 -17.82 11.60 3.19
C ASP A 336 -19.32 11.42 3.58
N LEU A 337 -19.74 10.20 3.86
CA LEU A 337 -21.12 9.87 4.27
C LEU A 337 -21.21 9.51 5.75
N GLN A 338 -20.20 8.82 6.28
CA GLN A 338 -20.24 8.18 7.59
C GLN A 338 -19.26 8.82 8.59
N GLY A 339 -18.47 9.83 8.15
CA GLY A 339 -17.39 10.40 8.96
C GLY A 339 -16.27 9.38 9.16
N THR A 340 -15.52 9.52 10.22
CA THR A 340 -14.44 8.61 10.57
C THR A 340 -14.95 7.17 10.72
N VAL A 341 -14.27 6.23 10.05
CA VAL A 341 -14.57 4.79 10.08
C VAL A 341 -13.49 4.08 10.90
N THR A 342 -13.91 3.31 11.90
CA THR A 342 -12.99 2.55 12.75
C THR A 342 -13.26 1.05 12.64
N LEU A 343 -12.22 0.30 12.28
CA LEU A 343 -12.19 -1.15 12.31
C LEU A 343 -11.48 -1.62 13.59
N VAL A 344 -12.08 -2.57 14.29
CA VAL A 344 -11.46 -3.27 15.41
C VAL A 344 -11.38 -4.76 15.08
N ILE A 345 -10.21 -5.35 15.23
CA ILE A 345 -9.97 -6.79 15.11
C ILE A 345 -9.48 -7.31 16.47
N THR A 346 -10.22 -8.27 17.00
CA THR A 346 -9.85 -8.91 18.29
C THR A 346 -8.76 -9.96 18.08
N PRO A 347 -8.05 -10.39 19.13
CA PRO A 347 -7.12 -11.52 19.07
C PRO A 347 -7.77 -12.84 18.59
N SER A 348 -9.10 -12.97 18.67
CA SER A 348 -9.83 -14.11 18.10
C SER A 348 -10.17 -13.97 16.61
N GLY A 349 -9.79 -12.86 15.96
CA GLY A 349 -10.09 -12.59 14.55
C GLY A 349 -11.50 -12.07 14.29
N GLU A 350 -12.24 -11.69 15.32
CA GLU A 350 -13.56 -11.05 15.16
C GLU A 350 -13.36 -9.60 14.72
N MET A 351 -14.04 -9.20 13.64
CA MET A 351 -14.00 -7.85 13.08
C MET A 351 -15.27 -7.09 13.43
N SER A 352 -15.13 -5.83 13.77
CA SER A 352 -16.26 -4.90 13.95
C SER A 352 -15.91 -3.52 13.37
N PHE A 353 -16.91 -2.92 12.73
CA PHE A 353 -16.80 -1.56 12.19
C PHE A 353 -17.71 -0.63 12.99
N THR A 354 -17.21 0.57 13.27
CA THR A 354 -17.99 1.68 13.81
C THR A 354 -17.74 2.92 12.96
N THR A 355 -18.75 3.76 12.84
CA THR A 355 -18.71 5.00 12.06
C THR A 355 -19.08 6.18 12.95
N GLN A 356 -18.54 7.36 12.63
CA GLN A 356 -18.76 8.56 13.43
C GLN A 356 -20.24 9.00 13.39
N THR A 357 -20.90 8.80 12.24
CA THR A 357 -22.33 9.04 12.08
C THR A 357 -23.03 7.79 11.55
N HIS A 358 -24.21 7.48 12.14
CA HIS A 358 -25.03 6.33 11.75
C HIS A 358 -26.14 6.71 10.75
N GLU A 359 -26.24 7.97 10.36
CA GLU A 359 -27.30 8.46 9.47
C GLU A 359 -27.32 7.72 8.12
N PHE A 360 -26.17 7.17 7.72
CA PHE A 360 -25.97 6.51 6.43
C PHE A 360 -25.51 5.05 6.54
N ASP A 361 -25.58 4.42 7.70
CA ASP A 361 -25.16 3.01 7.87
C ASP A 361 -26.01 2.04 7.02
N GLU A 362 -27.26 2.41 6.72
CA GLU A 362 -28.13 1.64 5.82
C GLU A 362 -27.69 1.67 4.35
N TYR A 363 -26.73 2.54 4.00
CA TYR A 363 -26.20 2.72 2.67
C TYR A 363 -24.86 2.00 2.43
N LEU A 364 -24.62 0.95 3.20
CA LEU A 364 -23.55 0.01 2.91
C LEU A 364 -23.88 -0.69 1.59
N LEU A 365 -23.20 -0.24 0.51
CA LEU A 365 -23.53 -0.61 -0.84
C LEU A 365 -23.26 -2.09 -1.09
N ASN A 366 -24.32 -2.83 -1.39
CA ASN A 366 -24.24 -4.25 -1.74
C ASN A 366 -24.87 -4.55 -3.11
N SER A 367 -25.42 -3.53 -3.80
CA SER A 367 -26.14 -3.75 -5.06
C SER A 367 -26.21 -2.52 -5.96
N ALA A 368 -26.55 -2.73 -7.23
CA ALA A 368 -26.78 -1.65 -8.21
C ALA A 368 -27.99 -0.76 -7.82
N GLU A 369 -28.98 -1.28 -7.07
CA GLU A 369 -30.10 -0.49 -6.57
C GLU A 369 -29.66 0.56 -5.54
N GLU A 370 -28.64 0.24 -4.74
CA GLU A 370 -28.06 1.15 -3.76
C GLU A 370 -27.21 2.24 -4.41
N LEU A 371 -26.57 1.94 -5.55
CA LEU A 371 -25.92 2.95 -6.40
C LEU A 371 -26.91 3.98 -6.95
N GLU A 372 -28.10 3.54 -7.40
CA GLU A 372 -29.12 4.43 -7.89
C GLU A 372 -29.67 5.34 -6.78
N GLN A 373 -29.77 4.83 -5.54
CA GLN A 373 -30.13 5.61 -4.37
C GLN A 373 -29.03 6.63 -4.00
N LEU A 374 -27.74 6.29 -4.17
CA LEU A 374 -26.64 7.23 -3.98
C LEU A 374 -26.62 8.35 -5.03
N ASN A 375 -26.92 8.02 -6.29
CA ASN A 375 -27.03 9.02 -7.36
C ASN A 375 -28.19 10.00 -7.09
N MET A 376 -29.27 9.54 -6.46
CA MET A 376 -30.33 10.41 -5.95
C MET A 376 -29.86 11.32 -4.79
N LYS A 377 -28.75 10.99 -4.10
CA LYS A 377 -28.24 11.73 -2.93
C LYS A 377 -27.23 12.81 -3.24
N GLU A 378 -26.86 13.02 -4.47
CA GLU A 378 -26.27 14.29 -4.88
C GLU A 378 -27.16 15.48 -4.49
N GLU A 379 -28.49 15.26 -4.40
CA GLU A 379 -29.41 16.23 -3.84
C GLU A 379 -29.21 16.45 -2.34
N ILE A 380 -28.85 15.42 -1.57
CA ILE A 380 -28.58 15.49 -0.13
C ILE A 380 -27.22 16.15 0.14
N LYS A 381 -26.21 15.84 -0.69
CA LYS A 381 -24.89 16.53 -0.64
C LYS A 381 -25.07 18.04 -0.83
N THR A 382 -25.88 18.43 -1.82
CA THR A 382 -26.20 19.84 -2.07
C THR A 382 -26.95 20.48 -0.89
N PHE A 383 -27.70 19.70 -0.12
CA PHE A 383 -28.40 20.17 1.07
C PHE A 383 -27.48 20.43 2.27
N LYS A 384 -26.51 19.52 2.53
CA LYS A 384 -25.51 19.67 3.61
C LYS A 384 -24.52 20.82 3.36
N THR A 385 -24.25 21.17 2.10
CA THR A 385 -23.40 22.32 1.74
C THR A 385 -24.09 23.67 1.85
N ASN A 386 -25.41 23.70 2.03
CA ASN A 386 -26.18 24.92 2.16
C ASN A 386 -26.70 25.17 3.60
N LEU A 387 -26.31 24.35 4.56
CA LEU A 387 -26.50 24.53 6.01
C LEU A 387 -25.20 24.99 6.65
#